data_f125e3fa7e2078203a965dbfa46e75b6
#
_entry.id   f125e3fa7e2078203a965dbfa46e75b6
#
_cell.length_a   1.000
_cell.length_b   1.000
_cell.length_c   1.000
_cell.angle_alpha   90.00
_cell.angle_beta   90.00
_cell.angle_gamma   90.00
#
_symmetry.space_group_name_H-M   'P 1'
#
loop_
_entity.id
_entity.type
_entity.pdbx_description
1 polymer ?
#
loop_
_entity_poly.entity_id
_entity_poly.type
_entity_poly.pdbx_seq_one_letter_code
_entity_poly.pdbx_strand_id
1 'polypeptide(L)'
;MQGLLFLFCGEVFEAETVIVAAGYESRYITRTVGIDIPMTRYFEEALVTEMQPHMFDIMLGTADADFYGHQSQHGSFVFGSDSGLEESIDKSFDDLRTTSITASAGCRAIMGYIPKLADAKIVRTWGGWCDLCFDGVPVIDRVDEVPGLILACGFTGHGFGTAPAVGLMLSQMVAGED
;
A
#
# COMPACT_ATOMS: atom_id res chain seq x y z
N MET A 1 -2.34 35.41 6.19
CA MET A 1 -2.40 34.08 5.55
C MET A 1 -3.68 33.40 6.00
N GLN A 2 -4.44 32.82 5.11
CA GLN A 2 -5.66 32.08 5.46
C GLN A 2 -5.18 30.64 5.77
N GLY A 3 -5.31 30.20 7.01
CA GLY A 3 -4.92 28.84 7.41
C GLY A 3 -5.86 27.78 6.80
N LEU A 4 -5.38 26.56 6.66
CA LEU A 4 -6.21 25.42 6.28
C LEU A 4 -6.94 24.91 7.52
N LEU A 5 -8.22 24.56 7.34
CA LEU A 5 -9.05 23.95 8.39
C LEU A 5 -9.20 22.46 8.10
N PHE A 6 -8.86 21.63 9.08
CA PHE A 6 -9.06 20.19 9.02
C PHE A 6 -10.04 19.76 10.11
N LEU A 7 -11.12 19.07 9.72
CA LEU A 7 -12.13 18.54 10.64
C LEU A 7 -11.88 17.06 10.90
N PHE A 8 -11.68 16.70 12.18
CA PHE A 8 -11.50 15.31 12.58
C PHE A 8 -12.29 15.01 13.85
N CYS A 9 -13.15 13.99 13.82
CA CYS A 9 -13.98 13.57 14.96
C CYS A 9 -14.79 14.70 15.61
N GLY A 10 -15.23 15.69 14.81
CA GLY A 10 -16.00 16.84 15.30
C GLY A 10 -15.13 18.00 15.86
N GLU A 11 -13.82 17.85 15.87
CA GLU A 11 -12.88 18.91 16.24
C GLU A 11 -12.28 19.57 14.99
N VAL A 12 -12.04 20.87 15.06
CA VAL A 12 -11.46 21.66 13.97
C VAL A 12 -10.01 22.01 14.31
N PHE A 13 -9.12 21.66 13.43
CA PHE A 13 -7.71 22.01 13.51
C PHE A 13 -7.39 23.07 12.46
N GLU A 14 -6.68 24.12 12.85
CA GLU A 14 -6.18 25.15 11.95
C GLU A 14 -4.66 25.02 11.83
N ALA A 15 -4.14 25.01 10.60
CA ALA A 15 -2.72 24.90 10.33
C ALA A 15 -2.31 25.71 9.10
N GLU A 16 -1.08 26.18 9.06
CA GLU A 16 -0.51 26.83 7.88
C GLU A 16 -0.19 25.81 6.77
N THR A 17 0.13 24.59 7.16
CA THR A 17 0.43 23.48 6.24
C THR A 17 -0.30 22.23 6.69
N VAL A 18 -0.94 21.56 5.74
CA VAL A 18 -1.58 20.25 5.92
C VAL A 18 -0.97 19.26 4.93
N ILE A 19 -0.50 18.11 5.43
CA ILE A 19 0.01 17.02 4.61
C ILE A 19 -1.05 15.93 4.54
N VAL A 20 -1.49 15.58 3.34
CA VAL A 20 -2.40 14.45 3.11
C VAL A 20 -1.58 13.23 2.69
N ALA A 21 -1.44 12.29 3.62
CA ALA A 21 -0.70 11.03 3.48
C ALA A 21 -1.57 9.84 3.92
N ALA A 22 -2.80 9.78 3.43
CA ALA A 22 -3.85 8.86 3.88
C ALA A 22 -4.03 7.65 2.94
N GLY A 23 -2.99 7.28 2.18
CA GLY A 23 -3.08 6.20 1.21
C GLY A 23 -4.20 6.46 0.19
N TYR A 24 -4.97 5.44 -0.16
CA TYR A 24 -6.05 5.59 -1.14
C TYR A 24 -7.20 6.51 -0.67
N GLU A 25 -7.33 6.77 0.63
CA GLU A 25 -8.31 7.73 1.18
C GLU A 25 -7.92 9.18 0.87
N SER A 26 -6.68 9.44 0.52
CA SER A 26 -6.20 10.78 0.14
C SER A 26 -7.08 11.42 -0.93
N ARG A 27 -7.52 10.65 -1.93
CA ARG A 27 -8.41 11.14 -3.00
C ARG A 27 -9.76 11.64 -2.47
N TYR A 28 -10.31 11.00 -1.44
CA TYR A 28 -11.58 11.43 -0.84
C TYR A 28 -11.40 12.70 -0.03
N ILE A 29 -10.29 12.81 0.69
CA ILE A 29 -9.95 14.00 1.48
C ILE A 29 -9.73 15.20 0.54
N THR A 30 -8.93 15.04 -0.50
CA THR A 30 -8.60 16.14 -1.42
C THR A 30 -9.80 16.61 -2.24
N ARG A 31 -10.75 15.73 -2.54
CA ARG A 31 -12.01 16.13 -3.19
C ARG A 31 -12.84 17.12 -2.38
N THR A 32 -12.68 17.15 -1.06
CA THR A 32 -13.37 18.13 -0.20
C THR A 32 -12.90 19.56 -0.46
N VAL A 33 -11.71 19.73 -1.03
CA VAL A 33 -11.13 21.01 -1.43
C VAL A 33 -11.03 21.18 -2.95
N GLY A 34 -11.72 20.32 -3.71
CA GLY A 34 -11.83 20.42 -5.17
C GLY A 34 -10.69 19.77 -5.96
N ILE A 35 -9.79 19.05 -5.30
CA ILE A 35 -8.66 18.35 -5.95
C ILE A 35 -9.03 16.87 -6.14
N ASP A 36 -8.96 16.39 -7.39
CA ASP A 36 -9.16 14.98 -7.73
C ASP A 36 -7.86 14.35 -8.20
N ILE A 37 -7.31 13.44 -7.39
CA ILE A 37 -6.06 12.73 -7.69
C ILE A 37 -6.40 11.55 -8.61
N PRO A 38 -5.66 11.33 -9.72
CA PRO A 38 -5.89 10.22 -10.66
C PRO A 38 -5.40 8.90 -10.05
N MET A 39 -6.13 8.39 -9.07
CA MET A 39 -5.76 7.26 -8.24
C MET A 39 -6.96 6.34 -8.05
N THR A 40 -6.74 5.05 -8.02
CA THR A 40 -7.71 4.02 -7.66
C THR A 40 -7.21 3.22 -6.47
N ARG A 41 -8.03 2.29 -6.01
CA ARG A 41 -7.66 1.34 -4.95
C ARG A 41 -7.54 -0.06 -5.54
N TYR A 42 -6.64 -0.83 -4.98
CA TYR A 42 -6.42 -2.23 -5.30
C TYR A 42 -6.38 -3.05 -4.01
N PHE A 43 -7.05 -4.20 -4.01
CA PHE A 43 -7.06 -5.05 -2.82
C PHE A 43 -5.94 -6.07 -2.91
N GLU A 44 -4.91 -5.87 -2.08
CA GLU A 44 -3.76 -6.75 -1.99
C GLU A 44 -3.96 -7.80 -0.90
N GLU A 45 -3.60 -9.05 -1.19
CA GLU A 45 -3.69 -10.14 -0.24
C GLU A 45 -2.33 -10.74 0.06
N ALA A 46 -2.11 -11.11 1.32
CA ALA A 46 -0.88 -11.74 1.77
C ALA A 46 -1.17 -12.98 2.60
N LEU A 47 -0.21 -13.90 2.57
CA LEU A 47 -0.26 -15.18 3.26
C LEU A 47 1.00 -15.37 4.10
N VAL A 48 0.90 -16.17 5.16
CA VAL A 48 2.06 -16.57 5.96
C VAL A 48 1.99 -18.07 6.26
N THR A 49 3.13 -18.73 6.09
CA THR A 49 3.27 -20.18 6.39
C THR A 49 3.62 -20.40 7.86
N GLU A 50 3.43 -21.64 8.32
CA GLU A 50 4.13 -22.13 9.50
C GLU A 50 5.66 -21.99 9.33
N MET A 51 6.42 -22.07 10.43
CA MET A 51 7.88 -22.00 10.39
C MET A 51 8.46 -23.10 9.51
N GLN A 52 9.44 -22.74 8.70
CA GLN A 52 10.19 -23.62 7.83
C GLN A 52 11.69 -23.48 8.15
N PRO A 53 12.50 -24.48 7.86
CA PRO A 53 13.95 -24.33 7.92
C PRO A 53 14.43 -23.13 7.11
N HIS A 54 15.47 -22.45 7.58
CA HIS A 54 16.03 -21.29 6.88
C HIS A 54 16.50 -21.66 5.47
N MET A 55 16.13 -20.83 4.50
CA MET A 55 16.45 -21.03 3.08
C MET A 55 17.22 -19.85 2.49
N PHE A 56 16.80 -18.61 2.78
CA PHE A 56 17.44 -17.39 2.25
C PHE A 56 17.05 -16.15 3.06
N ASP A 57 17.86 -15.09 2.91
CA ASP A 57 17.69 -13.81 3.62
C ASP A 57 17.22 -12.66 2.72
N ILE A 58 16.91 -12.94 1.48
CA ILE A 58 16.51 -11.91 0.50
C ILE A 58 15.02 -11.90 0.28
N MET A 59 14.50 -10.75 -0.16
CA MET A 59 13.17 -10.65 -0.69
C MET A 59 13.16 -11.12 -2.14
N LEU A 60 12.17 -11.91 -2.50
CA LEU A 60 11.95 -12.42 -3.85
C LEU A 60 10.79 -11.69 -4.48
N GLY A 61 10.88 -11.44 -5.77
CA GLY A 61 9.78 -11.05 -6.62
C GLY A 61 9.95 -11.73 -7.98
N THR A 62 8.84 -12.01 -8.65
CA THR A 62 8.84 -12.69 -9.93
C THR A 62 8.16 -11.82 -10.98
N ALA A 63 8.63 -11.94 -12.23
CA ALA A 63 8.11 -11.16 -13.35
C ALA A 63 6.93 -11.85 -14.07
N ASP A 64 6.73 -13.12 -13.83
CA ASP A 64 5.82 -13.97 -14.61
C ASP A 64 4.80 -14.76 -13.77
N ALA A 65 4.77 -14.58 -12.46
CA ALA A 65 3.88 -15.31 -11.55
C ALA A 65 3.35 -14.46 -10.39
N ASP A 66 3.19 -13.19 -10.56
CA ASP A 66 2.60 -12.25 -9.58
C ASP A 66 2.78 -12.68 -8.12
N PHE A 67 4.05 -12.92 -7.78
CA PHE A 67 4.47 -13.41 -6.48
C PHE A 67 5.61 -12.56 -5.97
N TYR A 68 5.51 -12.12 -4.73
CA TYR A 68 6.60 -11.51 -3.99
C TYR A 68 6.57 -11.96 -2.54
N GLY A 69 7.73 -12.02 -1.89
CA GLY A 69 7.77 -12.42 -0.49
C GLY A 69 9.18 -12.65 0.03
N HIS A 70 9.25 -12.98 1.29
CA HIS A 70 10.50 -13.27 1.98
C HIS A 70 10.30 -14.29 3.09
N GLN A 71 11.40 -14.89 3.55
CA GLN A 71 11.38 -15.66 4.78
C GLN A 71 11.69 -14.73 5.97
N SER A 72 10.84 -14.73 6.97
CA SER A 72 11.05 -13.98 8.19
C SER A 72 12.19 -14.58 9.03
N GLN A 73 12.76 -13.80 9.95
CA GLN A 73 13.78 -14.28 10.88
C GLN A 73 13.30 -15.47 11.74
N HIS A 74 11.98 -15.62 11.95
CA HIS A 74 11.39 -16.75 12.67
C HIS A 74 11.15 -17.98 11.78
N GLY A 75 11.50 -17.90 10.49
CA GLY A 75 11.38 -19.00 9.55
C GLY A 75 10.08 -19.06 8.74
N SER A 76 9.04 -18.34 9.10
CA SER A 76 7.81 -18.29 8.31
C SER A 76 8.02 -17.54 7.00
N PHE A 77 7.43 -18.03 5.91
CA PHE A 77 7.35 -17.30 4.67
C PHE A 77 6.14 -16.38 4.69
N VAL A 78 6.38 -15.10 4.36
CA VAL A 78 5.35 -14.08 4.15
C VAL A 78 5.39 -13.71 2.68
N PHE A 79 4.25 -13.84 2.00
CA PHE A 79 4.18 -13.58 0.57
C PHE A 79 2.82 -13.02 0.15
N GLY A 80 2.86 -12.15 -0.86
CA GLY A 80 1.69 -11.64 -1.55
C GLY A 80 1.63 -12.21 -2.97
N SER A 81 0.46 -12.21 -3.54
CA SER A 81 0.24 -12.70 -4.89
C SER A 81 -1.12 -12.23 -5.41
N ASP A 82 -1.18 -12.02 -6.71
CA ASP A 82 -2.41 -11.73 -7.43
C ASP A 82 -2.95 -12.99 -8.11
N SER A 83 -4.25 -13.04 -8.29
CA SER A 83 -4.90 -14.08 -9.09
C SER A 83 -5.19 -13.61 -10.53
N GLY A 84 -5.06 -12.29 -10.77
CA GLY A 84 -5.52 -11.63 -11.99
C GLY A 84 -7.03 -11.42 -12.05
N LEU A 85 -7.74 -11.69 -10.96
CA LEU A 85 -9.19 -11.59 -10.87
C LEU A 85 -9.67 -10.55 -9.84
N GLU A 86 -8.75 -9.83 -9.21
CA GLU A 86 -9.00 -8.89 -8.11
C GLU A 86 -9.96 -7.78 -8.53
N GLU A 87 -9.85 -7.27 -9.76
CA GLU A 87 -10.75 -6.26 -10.30
C GLU A 87 -12.19 -6.77 -10.48
N SER A 88 -12.37 -8.08 -10.64
CA SER A 88 -13.69 -8.71 -10.79
C SER A 88 -14.33 -9.03 -9.44
N ILE A 89 -13.60 -8.91 -8.34
CA ILE A 89 -14.10 -9.19 -7.00
C ILE A 89 -14.80 -7.94 -6.47
N ASP A 90 -16.12 -7.97 -6.44
CA ASP A 90 -16.92 -6.90 -5.82
C ASP A 90 -16.76 -6.95 -4.30
N LYS A 91 -15.90 -6.09 -3.78
CA LYS A 91 -15.68 -5.92 -2.35
C LYS A 91 -16.15 -4.55 -1.88
N SER A 92 -16.96 -4.55 -0.82
CA SER A 92 -17.24 -3.32 -0.08
C SER A 92 -15.94 -2.82 0.59
N PHE A 93 -15.87 -1.54 0.84
CA PHE A 93 -14.75 -0.86 1.49
C PHE A 93 -14.34 -1.51 2.83
N ASP A 94 -15.31 -1.95 3.60
CA ASP A 94 -15.11 -2.54 4.94
C ASP A 94 -14.80 -4.05 4.89
N ASP A 95 -14.85 -4.67 3.72
CA ASP A 95 -14.57 -6.10 3.57
C ASP A 95 -13.08 -6.34 3.32
N LEU A 96 -12.34 -6.60 4.39
CA LEU A 96 -10.92 -6.95 4.36
C LEU A 96 -10.68 -8.47 4.38
N ARG A 97 -11.71 -9.29 4.17
CA ARG A 97 -11.54 -10.75 4.13
C ARG A 97 -10.83 -11.17 2.86
N THR A 98 -9.89 -12.09 3.02
CA THR A 98 -9.17 -12.68 1.89
C THR A 98 -10.07 -13.63 1.10
N THR A 99 -9.73 -13.86 -0.17
CA THR A 99 -10.45 -14.77 -1.05
C THR A 99 -9.74 -16.12 -1.15
N SER A 100 -10.50 -17.18 -1.39
CA SER A 100 -9.93 -18.50 -1.66
C SER A 100 -9.24 -18.55 -3.03
N ILE A 101 -9.56 -17.64 -3.93
CA ILE A 101 -9.00 -17.56 -5.28
C ILE A 101 -7.55 -17.06 -5.20
N THR A 102 -7.31 -15.92 -4.58
CA THR A 102 -5.97 -15.33 -4.42
C THR A 102 -5.06 -16.22 -3.58
N ALA A 103 -5.55 -16.73 -2.45
CA ALA A 103 -4.79 -17.66 -1.63
C ALA A 103 -4.33 -18.90 -2.42
N SER A 104 -5.20 -19.47 -3.24
CA SER A 104 -4.87 -20.64 -4.06
C SER A 104 -3.88 -20.29 -5.18
N ALA A 105 -4.00 -19.11 -5.80
CA ALA A 105 -3.09 -18.63 -6.82
C ALA A 105 -1.70 -18.42 -6.23
N GLY A 106 -1.59 -17.73 -5.09
CA GLY A 106 -0.34 -17.51 -4.37
C GLY A 106 0.35 -18.79 -3.96
N CYS A 107 -0.39 -19.77 -3.41
CA CYS A 107 0.18 -21.06 -3.08
C CYS A 107 0.73 -21.80 -4.33
N ARG A 108 0.05 -21.75 -5.45
CA ARG A 108 0.56 -22.34 -6.70
C ARG A 108 1.81 -21.63 -7.19
N ALA A 109 1.81 -20.29 -7.15
CA ALA A 109 2.96 -19.50 -7.56
C ALA A 109 4.20 -19.83 -6.71
N ILE A 110 4.07 -19.78 -5.37
CA ILE A 110 5.21 -20.05 -4.48
C ILE A 110 5.74 -21.48 -4.61
N MET A 111 4.87 -22.48 -4.78
CA MET A 111 5.29 -23.85 -5.02
C MET A 111 6.04 -24.03 -6.34
N GLY A 112 5.71 -23.25 -7.35
CA GLY A 112 6.44 -23.23 -8.63
C GLY A 112 7.89 -22.77 -8.47
N TYR A 113 8.14 -21.79 -7.64
CA TYR A 113 9.48 -21.22 -7.38
C TYR A 113 10.21 -21.90 -6.23
N ILE A 114 9.49 -22.30 -5.19
CA ILE A 114 10.04 -22.92 -3.98
C ILE A 114 9.29 -24.23 -3.70
N PRO A 115 9.58 -25.31 -4.47
CA PRO A 115 8.85 -26.58 -4.33
C PRO A 115 8.90 -27.18 -2.93
N LYS A 116 9.91 -26.84 -2.13
CA LYS A 116 10.02 -27.27 -0.72
C LYS A 116 8.88 -26.77 0.17
N LEU A 117 8.15 -25.74 -0.28
CA LEU A 117 6.99 -25.22 0.46
C LEU A 117 5.67 -25.91 0.12
N ALA A 118 5.70 -26.96 -0.71
CA ALA A 118 4.46 -27.67 -1.12
C ALA A 118 3.67 -28.25 0.06
N ASP A 119 4.35 -28.69 1.10
CA ASP A 119 3.74 -29.25 2.32
C ASP A 119 3.57 -28.24 3.46
N ALA A 120 4.04 -26.99 3.27
CA ALA A 120 3.95 -25.95 4.29
C ALA A 120 2.50 -25.50 4.47
N LYS A 121 2.05 -25.41 5.72
CA LYS A 121 0.70 -24.97 6.02
C LYS A 121 0.62 -23.45 6.04
N ILE A 122 -0.43 -22.91 5.44
CA ILE A 122 -0.78 -21.52 5.60
C ILE A 122 -1.44 -21.34 6.98
N VAL A 123 -0.86 -20.52 7.83
CA VAL A 123 -1.36 -20.28 9.19
C VAL A 123 -2.16 -18.99 9.31
N ARG A 124 -2.00 -18.07 8.36
CA ARG A 124 -2.74 -16.82 8.33
C ARG A 124 -2.80 -16.25 6.92
N THR A 125 -3.92 -15.59 6.62
CA THR A 125 -4.10 -14.71 5.47
C THR A 125 -4.65 -13.36 5.94
N TRP A 126 -4.33 -12.29 5.23
CA TRP A 126 -4.92 -10.97 5.43
C TRP A 126 -4.90 -10.19 4.13
N GLY A 127 -5.66 -9.12 4.07
CA GLY A 127 -5.66 -8.23 2.91
C GLY A 127 -5.83 -6.78 3.34
N GLY A 128 -5.56 -5.87 2.42
CA GLY A 128 -5.70 -4.45 2.61
C GLY A 128 -5.80 -3.71 1.28
N TRP A 129 -6.30 -2.48 1.35
CA TRP A 129 -6.39 -1.62 0.19
C TRP A 129 -5.08 -0.87 -0.02
N CYS A 130 -4.53 -0.96 -1.22
CA CYS A 130 -3.41 -0.16 -1.70
C CYS A 130 -3.91 0.98 -2.57
N ASP A 131 -3.18 2.07 -2.56
CA ASP A 131 -3.36 3.21 -3.44
C ASP A 131 -2.58 3.02 -4.74
N LEU A 132 -3.27 3.05 -5.88
CA LEU A 132 -2.68 2.93 -7.19
C LEU A 132 -2.86 4.22 -7.96
N CYS A 133 -1.78 4.95 -8.27
CA CYS A 133 -1.80 5.96 -9.30
C CYS A 133 -1.90 5.33 -10.69
N PHE A 134 -2.65 5.94 -11.59
CA PHE A 134 -2.87 5.38 -12.95
C PHE A 134 -1.59 5.27 -13.77
N ASP A 135 -0.57 6.06 -13.46
CA ASP A 135 0.75 6.04 -14.10
C ASP A 135 1.80 5.28 -13.28
N GLY A 136 1.41 4.75 -12.11
CA GLY A 136 2.32 4.05 -11.19
C GLY A 136 3.29 4.95 -10.43
N VAL A 137 3.18 6.27 -10.56
CA VAL A 137 4.09 7.25 -9.92
C VAL A 137 3.40 7.88 -8.71
N PRO A 138 4.06 7.91 -7.53
CA PRO A 138 3.49 8.55 -6.36
C PRO A 138 3.39 10.08 -6.53
N VAL A 139 2.36 10.66 -5.93
CA VAL A 139 2.18 12.10 -5.84
C VAL A 139 2.83 12.59 -4.56
N ILE A 140 3.93 13.35 -4.70
CA ILE A 140 4.64 13.99 -3.59
C ILE A 140 4.88 15.44 -4.02
N ASP A 141 3.93 16.32 -3.72
CA ASP A 141 4.00 17.68 -4.23
C ASP A 141 3.11 18.64 -3.43
N ARG A 142 3.35 19.96 -3.62
CA ARG A 142 2.47 21.04 -3.19
C ARG A 142 1.28 21.16 -4.14
N VAL A 143 0.16 21.58 -3.64
CA VAL A 143 -1.04 21.85 -4.46
C VAL A 143 -1.16 23.35 -4.65
N ASP A 144 -0.85 23.84 -5.85
CA ASP A 144 -0.88 25.27 -6.16
C ASP A 144 -2.26 25.89 -5.99
N GLU A 145 -3.31 25.14 -6.30
CA GLU A 145 -4.71 25.58 -6.17
C GLU A 145 -5.16 25.72 -4.71
N VAL A 146 -4.46 25.05 -3.78
CA VAL A 146 -4.77 25.07 -2.35
C VAL A 146 -3.48 25.36 -1.57
N PRO A 147 -3.09 26.63 -1.43
CA PRO A 147 -1.87 27.01 -0.74
C PRO A 147 -1.78 26.44 0.68
N GLY A 148 -0.65 25.79 0.98
CA GLY A 148 -0.44 25.10 2.25
C GLY A 148 -0.80 23.62 2.25
N LEU A 149 -1.42 23.10 1.18
CA LEU A 149 -1.69 21.66 1.04
C LEU A 149 -0.49 20.95 0.37
N ILE A 150 -0.04 19.86 0.98
CA ILE A 150 1.00 18.97 0.44
C ILE A 150 0.41 17.56 0.36
N LEU A 151 0.70 16.86 -0.73
CA LEU A 151 0.27 15.48 -0.96
C LEU A 151 1.45 14.52 -0.83
N ALA A 152 1.17 13.33 -0.27
CA ALA A 152 2.09 12.19 -0.25
C ALA A 152 1.27 10.90 -0.32
N CYS A 153 0.89 10.49 -1.52
CA CYS A 153 -0.01 9.36 -1.75
C CYS A 153 0.23 8.70 -3.10
N GLY A 154 -0.49 7.60 -3.38
CA GLY A 154 -0.39 6.91 -4.65
C GLY A 154 0.90 6.08 -4.80
N PHE A 155 1.40 5.53 -3.70
CA PHE A 155 2.69 4.83 -3.68
C PHE A 155 2.68 3.46 -4.38
N THR A 156 1.54 2.99 -4.83
CA THR A 156 1.41 1.80 -5.70
C THR A 156 2.15 0.58 -5.10
N GLY A 157 1.92 0.31 -3.80
CA GLY A 157 2.54 -0.80 -3.08
C GLY A 157 3.97 -0.57 -2.58
N HIS A 158 4.64 0.53 -2.94
CA HIS A 158 6.06 0.78 -2.63
C HIS A 158 6.29 1.75 -1.46
N GLY A 159 5.23 2.25 -0.83
CA GLY A 159 5.28 3.32 0.17
C GLY A 159 6.14 3.00 1.38
N PHE A 160 6.10 1.76 1.89
CA PHE A 160 6.87 1.38 3.07
C PHE A 160 8.38 1.54 2.86
N GLY A 161 8.90 1.06 1.72
CA GLY A 161 10.32 1.15 1.40
C GLY A 161 10.82 2.57 1.16
N THR A 162 9.94 3.44 0.64
CA THR A 162 10.28 4.83 0.30
C THR A 162 10.01 5.81 1.45
N ALA A 163 9.28 5.40 2.48
CA ALA A 163 8.82 6.27 3.57
C ALA A 163 9.91 7.14 4.22
N PRO A 164 11.14 6.65 4.50
CA PRO A 164 12.17 7.50 5.09
C PRO A 164 12.60 8.66 4.19
N ALA A 165 12.74 8.41 2.89
CA ALA A 165 13.11 9.45 1.91
C ALA A 165 11.96 10.45 1.73
N VAL A 166 10.74 9.95 1.62
CA VAL A 166 9.53 10.79 1.50
C VAL A 166 9.37 11.66 2.75
N GLY A 167 9.56 11.11 3.95
CA GLY A 167 9.51 11.87 5.19
C GLY A 167 10.52 13.02 5.23
N LEU A 168 11.74 12.79 4.72
CA LEU A 168 12.75 13.84 4.59
C LEU A 168 12.30 14.92 3.58
N MET A 169 11.84 14.53 2.40
CA MET A 169 11.32 15.46 1.39
C MET A 169 10.19 16.32 1.96
N LEU A 170 9.22 15.72 2.62
CA LEU A 170 8.10 16.44 3.22
C LEU A 170 8.55 17.43 4.30
N SER A 171 9.54 17.05 5.12
CA SER A 171 10.10 17.96 6.13
C SER A 171 10.78 19.17 5.50
N GLN A 172 11.53 18.98 4.42
CA GLN A 172 12.16 20.05 3.66
C GLN A 172 11.12 20.95 3.00
N MET A 173 10.10 20.35 2.38
CA MET A 173 8.99 21.12 1.80
C MET A 173 8.29 21.99 2.85
N VAL A 174 8.01 21.48 4.05
CA VAL A 174 7.40 22.28 5.13
C VAL A 174 8.34 23.38 5.60
N ALA A 175 9.64 23.13 5.67
CA ALA A 175 10.65 24.13 6.03
C ALA A 175 10.89 25.19 4.94
N GLY A 176 10.36 25.00 3.72
CA GLY A 176 10.61 25.89 2.57
C GLY A 176 12.01 25.69 1.99
N GLU A 177 12.60 24.53 2.19
CA GLU A 177 13.85 24.11 1.56
C GLU A 177 13.51 23.41 0.23
N ASP A 178 14.15 23.82 -0.86
CA ASP A 178 13.98 23.24 -2.21
C ASP A 178 14.99 22.11 -2.45
#